data_d0a8edbd40885743b630a4eb636b5a1c
#
_entry.id   d0a8edbd40885743b630a4eb636b5a1c
#
_cell.length_a   1.000
_cell.length_b   1.000
_cell.length_c   1.000
_cell.angle_alpha   90.00
_cell.angle_beta   90.00
_cell.angle_gamma   90.00
#
_symmetry.space_group_name_H-M   'P 1'
#
loop_
_entity.id
_entity.type
_entity.pdbx_description
1 polymer ?
#
loop_
_entity_poly.entity_id
_entity_poly.type
_entity_poly.pdbx_seq_one_letter_code
_entity_poly.pdbx_strand_id
1 'polypeptide(L)'
;MKLKDGLILREVAGQFVVVPMGKRVQEVTSIVYISSSGAYLWDYMKDHEFQKEDLVKKILEHYTGVTGEQAAVDIEKFLKTLADNNILDDGKIRGQVFVKMPKGTGKDGV
;
A
#
# COMPACT_ATOMS: atom_id res chain seq x y z
N MET A 1 3.42 -9.70 2.51
CA MET A 1 2.77 -8.38 2.71
C MET A 1 1.27 -8.58 2.92
N LYS A 2 0.65 -7.64 3.57
CA LYS A 2 -0.80 -7.65 3.74
C LYS A 2 -1.29 -6.22 3.95
N LEU A 3 -2.57 -5.99 3.65
CA LEU A 3 -3.20 -4.72 3.98
C LEU A 3 -3.42 -4.65 5.48
N LYS A 4 -3.30 -3.43 6.03
CA LYS A 4 -3.64 -3.22 7.43
C LYS A 4 -5.15 -3.33 7.60
N ASP A 5 -5.60 -3.68 8.79
CA ASP A 5 -7.03 -3.79 9.08
C ASP A 5 -7.66 -2.40 9.22
N GLY A 6 -8.98 -2.35 9.27
CA GLY A 6 -9.70 -1.10 9.43
C GLY A 6 -9.70 -0.23 8.18
N LEU A 7 -9.57 -0.82 7.01
CA LEU A 7 -9.57 -0.09 5.74
C LEU A 7 -10.61 -0.70 4.82
N ILE A 8 -11.36 0.17 4.13
CA ILE A 8 -12.26 -0.27 3.07
C ILE A 8 -12.02 0.56 1.84
N LEU A 9 -12.33 -0.02 0.69
CA LEU A 9 -12.26 0.66 -0.59
C LEU A 9 -13.68 1.04 -1.00
N ARG A 10 -13.85 2.32 -1.34
CA ARG A 10 -15.15 2.82 -1.80
C ARG A 10 -15.01 3.43 -3.18
N GLU A 11 -16.04 3.27 -3.97
CA GLU A 11 -16.15 3.96 -5.25
C GLU A 11 -17.05 5.17 -5.06
N VAL A 12 -16.51 6.36 -5.36
CA VAL A 12 -17.23 7.63 -5.23
C VAL A 12 -17.03 8.42 -6.51
N ALA A 13 -18.11 8.70 -7.21
CA ALA A 13 -18.07 9.48 -8.46
C ALA A 13 -17.08 8.89 -9.49
N GLY A 14 -17.04 7.58 -9.60
CA GLY A 14 -16.19 6.89 -10.55
C GLY A 14 -14.74 6.73 -10.11
N GLN A 15 -14.41 7.13 -8.89
CA GLN A 15 -13.06 7.01 -8.35
C GLN A 15 -13.05 6.06 -7.16
N PHE A 16 -11.96 5.32 -6.99
CA PHE A 16 -11.80 4.42 -5.85
C PHE A 16 -10.96 5.10 -4.78
N VAL A 17 -11.47 5.11 -3.56
CA VAL A 17 -10.87 5.81 -2.43
C VAL A 17 -10.72 4.85 -1.26
N VAL A 18 -9.56 4.88 -0.60
CA VAL A 18 -9.34 4.13 0.62
C VAL A 18 -9.91 4.90 1.80
N VAL A 19 -10.80 4.26 2.55
CA VAL A 19 -11.46 4.88 3.71
C VAL A 19 -11.00 4.16 4.97
N PRO A 20 -10.28 4.87 5.87
CA PRO A 20 -9.90 4.30 7.15
C PRO A 20 -11.07 4.29 8.12
N MET A 21 -11.09 3.30 9.02
CA MET A 21 -12.15 3.16 10.02
C MET A 21 -11.53 2.92 11.38
N GLY A 22 -12.25 3.33 12.43
CA GLY A 22 -11.81 3.12 13.80
C GLY A 22 -10.46 3.78 14.07
N LYS A 23 -9.55 3.05 14.68
CA LYS A 23 -8.23 3.58 15.02
C LYS A 23 -7.40 3.94 13.81
N ARG A 24 -7.70 3.35 12.65
CA ARG A 24 -6.92 3.59 11.45
C ARG A 24 -7.08 5.03 10.94
N VAL A 25 -8.16 5.69 11.32
CA VAL A 25 -8.41 7.10 10.95
C VAL A 25 -7.26 8.02 11.37
N GLN A 26 -6.61 7.72 12.49
CA GLN A 26 -5.52 8.54 12.99
C GLN A 26 -4.21 8.33 12.21
N GLU A 27 -4.09 7.19 11.54
CA GLU A 27 -2.86 6.83 10.82
C GLU A 27 -2.93 7.15 9.34
N VAL A 28 -4.12 7.11 8.75
CA VAL A 28 -4.32 7.39 7.34
C VAL A 28 -4.95 8.77 7.24
N THR A 29 -4.11 9.79 7.12
CA THR A 29 -4.54 11.18 7.19
C THR A 29 -4.67 11.85 5.83
N SER A 30 -4.20 11.19 4.77
CA SER A 30 -4.31 11.69 3.40
C SER A 30 -5.39 10.92 2.65
N ILE A 31 -6.02 11.58 1.69
CA ILE A 31 -6.95 10.90 0.79
C ILE A 31 -6.13 10.11 -0.21
N VAL A 32 -6.37 8.81 -0.30
CA VAL A 32 -5.63 7.93 -1.20
C VAL A 32 -6.59 7.38 -2.25
N TYR A 33 -6.33 7.77 -3.49
CA TYR A 33 -7.10 7.28 -4.64
C TYR A 33 -6.38 6.10 -5.27
N ILE A 34 -7.16 5.14 -5.74
CA ILE A 34 -6.62 3.92 -6.33
C ILE A 34 -7.21 3.77 -7.74
N SER A 35 -6.37 3.38 -8.69
CA SER A 35 -6.81 3.13 -10.06
C SER A 35 -7.72 1.89 -10.12
N SER A 36 -8.38 1.69 -11.26
CA SER A 36 -9.24 0.52 -11.43
C SER A 36 -8.45 -0.79 -11.34
N SER A 37 -7.21 -0.81 -11.85
CA SER A 37 -6.37 -2.00 -11.71
C SER A 37 -5.95 -2.22 -10.26
N GLY A 38 -5.68 -1.14 -9.52
CA GLY A 38 -5.42 -1.24 -8.09
C GLY A 38 -6.63 -1.76 -7.32
N ALA A 39 -7.83 -1.32 -7.70
CA ALA A 39 -9.06 -1.81 -7.09
C ALA A 39 -9.26 -3.31 -7.35
N TYR A 40 -8.92 -3.76 -8.56
CA TYR A 40 -8.95 -5.18 -8.88
C TYR A 40 -8.03 -5.98 -7.96
N LEU A 41 -6.81 -5.47 -7.75
CA LEU A 41 -5.85 -6.12 -6.85
C LEU A 41 -6.31 -6.06 -5.40
N TRP A 42 -6.98 -4.99 -5.00
CA TRP A 42 -7.46 -4.82 -3.63
C TRP A 42 -8.36 -5.97 -3.17
N ASP A 43 -9.21 -6.47 -4.06
CA ASP A 43 -10.09 -7.59 -3.74
C ASP A 43 -9.32 -8.84 -3.33
N TYR A 44 -8.16 -9.07 -3.92
CA TYR A 44 -7.30 -10.17 -3.52
C TYR A 44 -6.53 -9.84 -2.25
N MET A 45 -5.95 -8.63 -2.20
CA MET A 45 -5.07 -8.21 -1.13
C MET A 45 -5.77 -8.15 0.23
N LYS A 46 -7.05 -7.81 0.25
CA LYS A 46 -7.79 -7.66 1.51
C LYS A 46 -7.98 -8.99 2.24
N ASP A 47 -7.92 -10.10 1.52
CA ASP A 47 -8.21 -11.43 2.08
C ASP A 47 -6.98 -12.34 2.17
N HIS A 48 -5.82 -11.88 1.70
CA HIS A 48 -4.63 -12.72 1.60
C HIS A 48 -3.38 -11.99 2.02
N GLU A 49 -2.42 -12.72 2.58
CA GLU A 49 -1.04 -12.27 2.54
C GLU A 49 -0.52 -12.53 1.13
N PHE A 50 0.36 -11.68 0.65
CA PHE A 50 0.79 -11.74 -0.75
C PHE A 50 2.21 -11.24 -0.91
N GLN A 51 2.81 -11.61 -2.03
CA GLN A 51 4.07 -11.05 -2.50
C GLN A 51 3.81 -10.23 -3.76
N LYS A 52 4.78 -9.41 -4.14
CA LYS A 52 4.68 -8.61 -5.35
C LYS A 52 4.38 -9.50 -6.57
N GLU A 53 5.02 -10.65 -6.63
CA GLU A 53 4.86 -11.57 -7.75
C GLU A 53 3.44 -12.09 -7.90
N ASP A 54 2.74 -12.26 -6.78
CA ASP A 54 1.33 -12.68 -6.82
C ASP A 54 0.47 -11.64 -7.53
N LEU A 55 0.76 -10.37 -7.28
CA LEU A 55 0.01 -9.27 -7.88
C LEU A 55 0.35 -9.11 -9.35
N VAL A 56 1.61 -9.28 -9.72
CA VAL A 56 2.03 -9.25 -11.12
C VAL A 56 1.29 -10.33 -11.90
N LYS A 57 1.24 -11.54 -11.34
CA LYS A 57 0.55 -12.67 -11.97
C LYS A 57 -0.94 -12.34 -12.20
N LYS A 58 -1.60 -11.75 -11.20
CA LYS A 58 -3.01 -11.41 -11.33
C LYS A 58 -3.25 -10.38 -12.42
N ILE A 59 -2.38 -9.39 -12.53
CA ILE A 59 -2.51 -8.38 -13.60
C ILE A 59 -2.34 -9.04 -14.97
N LEU A 60 -1.34 -9.89 -15.12
CA LEU A 60 -1.08 -10.54 -16.40
C LEU A 60 -2.20 -11.51 -16.80
N GLU A 61 -2.88 -12.10 -15.82
CA GLU A 61 -4.02 -13.00 -16.08
C GLU A 61 -5.29 -12.24 -16.46
N HIS A 62 -5.45 -11.01 -15.95
CA HIS A 62 -6.70 -10.27 -16.11
C HIS A 62 -6.66 -9.27 -17.28
N TYR A 63 -5.50 -8.68 -17.53
CA TYR A 63 -5.36 -7.65 -18.56
C TYR A 63 -4.52 -8.17 -19.72
N THR A 64 -4.85 -7.73 -20.94
CA THR A 64 -4.06 -8.04 -22.13
C THR A 64 -3.19 -6.83 -22.49
N GLY A 65 -2.10 -7.10 -23.21
CA GLY A 65 -1.24 -6.03 -23.69
C GLY A 65 -0.29 -5.46 -22.64
N VAL A 66 -0.20 -6.09 -21.45
CA VAL A 66 0.69 -5.64 -20.38
C VAL A 66 1.85 -6.62 -20.29
N THR A 67 3.09 -6.09 -20.24
CA THR A 67 4.27 -6.93 -20.04
C THR A 67 4.52 -7.14 -18.55
N GLY A 68 5.24 -8.22 -18.23
CA GLY A 68 5.62 -8.48 -16.84
C GLY A 68 6.44 -7.36 -16.24
N GLU A 69 7.34 -6.76 -17.04
CA GLU A 69 8.16 -5.64 -16.57
C GLU A 69 7.31 -4.42 -16.24
N GLN A 70 6.37 -4.08 -17.10
CA GLN A 70 5.48 -2.93 -16.87
C GLN A 70 4.62 -3.15 -15.63
N ALA A 71 4.04 -4.35 -15.51
CA ALA A 71 3.23 -4.69 -14.35
C ALA A 71 4.05 -4.61 -13.06
N ALA A 72 5.29 -5.09 -13.07
CA ALA A 72 6.15 -5.05 -11.90
C ALA A 72 6.45 -3.62 -11.47
N VAL A 73 6.74 -2.73 -12.42
CA VAL A 73 7.03 -1.33 -12.12
C VAL A 73 5.79 -0.65 -11.53
N ASP A 74 4.64 -0.83 -12.15
CA ASP A 74 3.40 -0.21 -11.70
C ASP A 74 3.00 -0.71 -10.31
N ILE A 75 3.15 -2.01 -10.07
CA ILE A 75 2.82 -2.60 -8.77
C ILE A 75 3.77 -2.10 -7.69
N GLU A 76 5.06 -1.95 -7.99
CA GLU A 76 6.00 -1.39 -7.02
C GLU A 76 5.59 0.01 -6.59
N LYS A 77 5.20 0.84 -7.55
CA LYS A 77 4.74 2.21 -7.25
C LYS A 77 3.46 2.18 -6.41
N PHE A 78 2.54 1.30 -6.75
CA PHE A 78 1.29 1.12 -6.03
C PHE A 78 1.55 0.71 -4.58
N LEU A 79 2.37 -0.32 -4.38
CA LEU A 79 2.68 -0.82 -3.04
C LEU A 79 3.41 0.24 -2.21
N LYS A 80 4.32 0.99 -2.83
CA LYS A 80 5.03 2.07 -2.14
C LYS A 80 4.05 3.15 -1.67
N THR A 81 3.12 3.54 -2.52
CA THR A 81 2.11 4.52 -2.16
C THR A 81 1.28 4.04 -0.97
N LEU A 82 0.86 2.78 -1.00
CA LEU A 82 0.08 2.22 0.10
C LEU A 82 0.88 2.17 1.39
N ALA A 83 2.14 1.75 1.31
CA ALA A 83 3.00 1.66 2.50
C ALA A 83 3.28 3.04 3.08
N ASP A 84 3.56 4.03 2.23
CA ASP A 84 3.87 5.39 2.66
C ASP A 84 2.67 6.06 3.32
N ASN A 85 1.47 5.59 3.03
CA ASN A 85 0.23 6.13 3.60
C ASN A 85 -0.36 5.27 4.71
N ASN A 86 0.42 4.34 5.26
CA ASN A 86 0.03 3.49 6.39
C ASN A 86 -1.13 2.54 6.05
N ILE A 87 -1.26 2.17 4.80
CA ILE A 87 -2.32 1.27 4.32
C ILE A 87 -1.81 -0.16 4.21
N LEU A 88 -0.53 -0.32 3.87
CA LEU A 88 0.09 -1.62 3.62
C LEU A 88 1.11 -1.93 4.72
N ASP A 89 1.06 -3.16 5.20
CA ASP A 89 2.11 -3.72 6.03
C ASP A 89 3.02 -4.55 5.12
N ASP A 90 4.15 -3.99 4.75
CA ASP A 90 5.10 -4.65 3.84
C ASP A 90 6.21 -5.36 4.60
N GLY A 91 6.10 -5.45 5.92
CA GLY A 91 7.10 -6.11 6.75
C GLY A 91 8.32 -5.25 7.05
N LYS A 92 8.35 -4.01 6.58
CA LYS A 92 9.46 -3.10 6.84
C LYS A 92 9.12 -2.18 8.00
N ILE A 93 10.13 -1.80 8.75
CA ILE A 93 9.97 -0.82 9.83
C ILE A 93 9.98 0.56 9.21
N ARG A 94 8.95 1.36 9.49
CA ARG A 94 8.82 2.71 8.96
C ARG A 94 8.53 3.69 10.08
N GLY A 95 8.99 4.93 9.90
CA GLY A 95 8.67 6.02 10.81
C GLY A 95 9.33 5.94 12.15
N GLN A 96 10.36 5.20 12.26
CA GLN A 96 11.02 4.99 13.53
C GLN A 96 11.88 6.20 13.83
N VAL A 97 11.83 5.99 13.67
CA VAL A 97 12.57 6.60 13.94
C VAL A 97 13.14 7.13 14.53
N PHE A 98 13.28 6.96 14.42
CA PHE A 98 13.71 7.24 14.95
C PHE A 98 13.91 7.77 15.68
N VAL A 99 13.82 7.78 15.74
CA VAL A 99 13.91 8.05 16.54
C VAL A 99 14.47 8.34 17.11
N LYS A 100 14.66 8.78 17.01
CA LYS A 100 15.14 8.96 17.70
C LYS A 100 15.95 8.96 18.14
N MET A 101 16.44 9.24 18.05
CA MET A 101 17.09 9.19 18.54
C MET A 101 17.84 9.48 18.78
N PRO A 102 18.22 9.82 18.97
CA PRO A 102 18.85 10.05 19.40
C PRO A 102 19.67 10.28 19.49
N LYS A 103 19.83 10.73 19.45
CA LYS A 103 20.31 10.84 19.75
C LYS A 103 20.95 10.93 19.67
N GLY A 104 21.54 11.24 19.62
CA GLY A 104 21.72 11.25 19.71
C GLY A 104 22.27 11.37 19.35
N THR A 105 22.71 11.62 19.52
CA THR A 105 22.96 11.50 19.41
C THR A 105 23.27 11.58 18.94
N GLY A 106 23.97 11.85 19.03
CA GLY A 106 23.93 11.88 18.92
C GLY A 106 24.28 12.02 18.36
N LYS A 107 24.32 11.94 18.27
CA LYS A 107 24.43 11.92 18.12
C LYS A 107 24.37 11.75 17.54
N ASP A 108 24.80 12.29 17.53
CA ASP A 108 24.53 12.07 17.37
C ASP A 108 24.36 11.87 16.97
N GLY A 109 24.81 12.06 16.81
CA GLY A 109 24.24 11.74 16.86
C GLY A 109 24.11 11.56 16.56
N VAL A 110 24.36 11.82 16.63
CA VAL A 110 23.94 11.43 16.82
C VAL A 110 23.86 11.32 16.76
#